data_917e7680cdd3716b8e6cd9018e5a0a3b
#
_entry.id   917e7680cdd3716b8e6cd9018e5a0a3b
#
_cell.length_a   1.000
_cell.length_b   1.000
_cell.length_c   1.000
_cell.angle_alpha   90.00
_cell.angle_beta   90.00
_cell.angle_gamma   90.00
#
_symmetry.space_group_name_H-M   'P 1'
#
loop_
_entity.id
_entity.type
_entity.pdbx_description
1 polymer ?
#
loop_
_entity_poly.entity_id
_entity_poly.type
_entity_poly.pdbx_seq_one_letter_code
_entity_poly.pdbx_strand_id
1 'polypeptide(L)'
;MAHPPMRRRTMIFGMFFALSALAPVSQRSLLAAGEPLRTGLWVMQKLPANRQTFEEFESQLRANPNLSGVCLHIPWAQIEKEPGQPDFSSIDKTVAVFRSAGMKYQLCLKPGAYTPKSVYAEGAKAFETRVRNPHRADVGQAVQIPVPWDPIYIRNFSRIIDQLGERYARDALCVSVVLTCANFMSAEMHLPKTPSDLTRWQALGDYEARLLEVYKKFTDKWATAFPRQDVSLHISKTLDLPPSFIERIVDYGLSKYPERFSIQNCQLSGRREDTGKMSYDLVQKYRDRAHHGFQSLAGLSRPNDRMGSMEMAALNVVHAKGEYWELWHGDGFNVETSGAVAKVWREAKEMGYDAYKKKLISEGKYR
;
A
#
# COMPACT_ATOMS: atom_id res chain seq x y z
N MET A 1 -28.22 -21.36 -87.70
CA MET A 1 -27.25 -21.26 -86.63
C MET A 1 -28.03 -21.11 -85.29
N ALA A 2 -28.18 -22.18 -84.55
CA ALA A 2 -29.00 -22.25 -83.35
C ALA A 2 -28.10 -22.23 -82.09
N HIS A 3 -28.40 -21.32 -81.19
CA HIS A 3 -27.78 -21.26 -79.90
C HIS A 3 -28.50 -22.19 -78.90
N PRO A 4 -27.81 -22.97 -78.03
CA PRO A 4 -28.43 -23.85 -77.06
C PRO A 4 -28.87 -23.08 -75.76
N PRO A 5 -29.84 -23.60 -75.01
CA PRO A 5 -30.43 -22.87 -73.87
C PRO A 5 -29.57 -23.02 -72.60
N MET A 6 -29.51 -21.93 -71.87
CA MET A 6 -28.81 -21.78 -70.60
C MET A 6 -29.66 -22.44 -69.45
N ARG A 7 -29.09 -23.46 -68.78
CA ARG A 7 -29.69 -24.09 -67.57
C ARG A 7 -29.55 -23.16 -66.37
N ARG A 8 -30.66 -22.74 -65.77
CA ARG A 8 -30.74 -22.10 -64.44
C ARG A 8 -30.43 -23.13 -63.36
N ARG A 9 -29.38 -22.90 -62.57
CA ARG A 9 -29.14 -23.61 -61.28
C ARG A 9 -29.81 -22.80 -60.20
N THR A 10 -30.79 -23.42 -59.54
CA THR A 10 -31.42 -22.89 -58.33
C THR A 10 -30.48 -23.14 -57.16
N MET A 11 -29.97 -22.06 -56.53
CA MET A 11 -29.24 -22.17 -55.26
C MET A 11 -30.26 -22.11 -54.13
N ILE A 12 -30.37 -23.19 -53.39
CA ILE A 12 -31.13 -23.23 -52.13
C ILE A 12 -30.17 -22.71 -51.05
N PHE A 13 -30.46 -21.51 -50.48
CA PHE A 13 -29.80 -20.98 -49.29
C PHE A 13 -30.40 -21.65 -48.06
N GLY A 14 -29.68 -22.58 -47.49
CA GLY A 14 -29.97 -23.11 -46.17
C GLY A 14 -29.60 -22.12 -45.09
N MET A 15 -30.57 -21.53 -44.42
CA MET A 15 -30.38 -20.66 -43.26
C MET A 15 -30.10 -21.54 -42.04
N PHE A 16 -28.82 -21.66 -41.65
CA PHE A 16 -28.45 -22.23 -40.37
C PHE A 16 -28.69 -21.20 -39.29
N PHE A 17 -29.74 -21.36 -38.49
CA PHE A 17 -29.89 -20.67 -37.20
C PHE A 17 -28.90 -21.31 -36.23
N ALA A 18 -27.80 -20.61 -35.94
CA ALA A 18 -26.95 -20.95 -34.82
C ALA A 18 -27.66 -20.48 -33.53
N LEU A 19 -28.23 -21.41 -32.78
CA LEU A 19 -28.62 -21.20 -31.39
C LEU A 19 -27.32 -20.96 -30.60
N SER A 20 -27.03 -19.70 -30.30
CA SER A 20 -26.03 -19.35 -29.29
C SER A 20 -26.58 -19.76 -27.93
N ALA A 21 -26.16 -20.94 -27.46
CA ALA A 21 -26.35 -21.34 -26.09
C ALA A 21 -25.65 -20.31 -25.19
N LEU A 22 -26.41 -19.49 -24.46
CA LEU A 22 -25.92 -18.73 -23.33
C LEU A 22 -25.38 -19.73 -22.31
N ALA A 23 -24.05 -19.88 -22.30
CA ALA A 23 -23.38 -20.57 -21.24
C ALA A 23 -23.75 -19.93 -19.89
N PRO A 24 -24.13 -20.70 -18.86
CA PRO A 24 -24.38 -20.15 -17.55
C PRO A 24 -23.13 -19.41 -17.10
N VAL A 25 -23.27 -18.21 -16.55
CA VAL A 25 -22.20 -17.46 -15.87
C VAL A 25 -21.70 -18.40 -14.78
N SER A 26 -20.65 -19.14 -15.12
CA SER A 26 -20.02 -20.06 -14.19
C SER A 26 -19.51 -19.25 -13.02
N GLN A 27 -19.83 -19.71 -11.82
CA GLN A 27 -19.20 -19.36 -10.57
C GLN A 27 -17.74 -18.96 -10.84
N ARG A 28 -17.44 -17.65 -10.73
CA ARG A 28 -16.06 -17.19 -10.70
C ARG A 28 -15.43 -17.94 -9.52
N SER A 29 -14.62 -18.94 -9.81
CA SER A 29 -13.71 -19.50 -8.84
C SER A 29 -13.01 -18.30 -8.20
N LEU A 30 -13.11 -18.19 -6.88
CA LEU A 30 -12.30 -17.30 -6.09
C LEU A 30 -10.86 -17.69 -6.40
N LEU A 31 -10.21 -16.98 -7.30
CA LEU A 31 -8.79 -17.18 -7.58
C LEU A 31 -8.08 -16.87 -6.25
N ALA A 32 -7.44 -17.88 -5.69
CA ALA A 32 -6.51 -17.65 -4.59
C ALA A 32 -5.45 -16.66 -5.10
N ALA A 33 -5.01 -15.75 -4.24
CA ALA A 33 -3.88 -14.89 -4.55
C ALA A 33 -2.68 -15.76 -4.92
N GLY A 34 -1.87 -15.33 -5.90
CA GLY A 34 -0.62 -16.00 -6.28
C GLY A 34 0.39 -16.00 -5.12
N GLU A 35 1.63 -16.41 -5.38
CA GLU A 35 2.68 -16.37 -4.36
C GLU A 35 2.99 -14.92 -3.95
N PRO A 36 3.06 -14.61 -2.64
CA PRO A 36 3.25 -13.25 -2.16
C PRO A 36 4.65 -12.73 -2.50
N LEU A 37 4.72 -11.53 -3.07
CA LEU A 37 5.99 -10.86 -3.37
C LEU A 37 6.69 -10.35 -2.11
N ARG A 38 5.92 -10.03 -1.07
CA ARG A 38 6.41 -9.59 0.24
C ARG A 38 6.11 -10.63 1.31
N THR A 39 7.16 -11.13 1.97
CA THR A 39 7.07 -12.07 3.09
C THR A 39 8.10 -11.71 4.17
N GLY A 40 7.91 -12.19 5.39
CA GLY A 40 8.87 -12.00 6.46
C GLY A 40 8.87 -10.60 7.08
N LEU A 41 9.97 -10.23 7.72
CA LEU A 41 10.10 -8.92 8.35
C LEU A 41 10.58 -7.87 7.35
N TRP A 42 9.91 -6.74 7.36
CA TRP A 42 10.24 -5.55 6.59
C TRP A 42 10.57 -4.39 7.53
N VAL A 43 11.28 -3.40 7.03
CA VAL A 43 11.60 -2.20 7.80
C VAL A 43 11.27 -0.95 7.00
N MET A 44 10.68 0.03 7.68
CA MET A 44 10.45 1.35 7.11
C MET A 44 11.73 2.18 7.15
N GLN A 45 12.13 2.71 5.98
CA GLN A 45 13.25 3.63 5.82
C GLN A 45 12.77 4.94 5.21
N LYS A 46 13.21 6.07 5.74
CA LYS A 46 12.97 7.39 5.16
C LYS A 46 14.11 7.79 4.22
N LEU A 47 13.78 8.54 3.19
CA LEU A 47 14.77 9.18 2.32
C LEU A 47 15.02 10.64 2.77
N PRO A 48 16.29 11.15 2.84
CA PRO A 48 17.53 10.41 2.72
C PRO A 48 17.70 9.41 3.87
N ALA A 49 18.51 8.38 3.65
CA ALA A 49 18.87 7.45 4.70
C ALA A 49 19.56 8.23 5.81
N ASN A 50 18.85 8.64 6.81
CA ASN A 50 19.22 9.42 8.00
C ASN A 50 20.70 9.89 8.09
N ARG A 51 21.25 10.25 9.21
CA ARG A 51 22.65 10.74 9.39
C ARG A 51 23.74 9.68 9.15
N GLN A 52 23.40 8.52 8.61
CA GLN A 52 24.32 7.44 8.27
C GLN A 52 24.97 7.66 6.91
N THR A 53 26.19 7.22 6.74
CA THR A 53 26.79 7.02 5.42
C THR A 53 26.10 5.85 4.70
N PHE A 54 26.20 5.82 3.37
CA PHE A 54 25.63 4.70 2.61
C PHE A 54 26.37 3.37 2.91
N GLU A 55 27.66 3.42 3.25
CA GLU A 55 28.45 2.25 3.67
C GLU A 55 27.96 1.68 5.01
N GLU A 56 27.69 2.55 5.99
CA GLU A 56 27.12 2.14 7.28
C GLU A 56 25.74 1.53 7.10
N PHE A 57 24.92 2.13 6.23
CA PHE A 57 23.59 1.63 5.93
C PHE A 57 23.63 0.25 5.25
N GLU A 58 24.51 0.06 4.27
CA GLU A 58 24.75 -1.24 3.63
C GLU A 58 25.23 -2.28 4.64
N SER A 59 26.19 -1.93 5.49
CA SER A 59 26.70 -2.79 6.54
C SER A 59 25.61 -3.26 7.49
N GLN A 60 24.71 -2.35 7.92
CA GLN A 60 23.57 -2.69 8.76
C GLN A 60 22.59 -3.65 8.08
N LEU A 61 22.28 -3.45 6.80
CA LEU A 61 21.40 -4.35 6.06
C LEU A 61 22.00 -5.75 5.93
N ARG A 62 23.30 -5.84 5.59
CA ARG A 62 24.01 -7.12 5.46
C ARG A 62 24.15 -7.85 6.79
N ALA A 63 24.33 -7.12 7.88
CA ALA A 63 24.45 -7.68 9.22
C ALA A 63 23.13 -8.16 9.83
N ASN A 64 21.98 -7.84 9.21
CA ASN A 64 20.69 -8.20 9.77
C ASN A 64 19.97 -9.29 8.94
N PRO A 65 20.16 -10.57 9.26
CA PRO A 65 19.57 -11.68 8.54
C PRO A 65 18.05 -11.83 8.78
N ASN A 66 17.49 -11.06 9.70
CA ASN A 66 16.06 -11.14 10.04
C ASN A 66 15.19 -10.38 9.03
N LEU A 67 15.77 -9.43 8.27
CA LEU A 67 15.01 -8.61 7.34
C LEU A 67 14.88 -9.27 5.96
N SER A 68 13.68 -9.22 5.43
CA SER A 68 13.36 -9.67 4.07
C SER A 68 13.26 -8.51 3.07
N GLY A 69 13.07 -7.28 3.53
CA GLY A 69 12.97 -6.12 2.67
C GLY A 69 12.84 -4.79 3.38
N VAL A 70 12.85 -3.73 2.58
CA VAL A 70 12.77 -2.33 3.04
C VAL A 70 11.65 -1.60 2.32
N CYS A 71 10.81 -0.88 3.07
CA CYS A 71 9.86 0.08 2.53
C CYS A 71 10.48 1.48 2.53
N LEU A 72 10.84 2.00 1.35
CA LEU A 72 11.47 3.30 1.20
C LEU A 72 10.43 4.41 1.08
N HIS A 73 10.31 5.23 2.12
CA HIS A 73 9.42 6.39 2.16
C HIS A 73 10.06 7.63 1.52
N ILE A 74 9.47 8.11 0.44
CA ILE A 74 9.98 9.18 -0.40
C ILE A 74 9.01 10.38 -0.33
N PRO A 75 9.32 11.46 0.40
CA PRO A 75 8.56 12.70 0.30
C PRO A 75 8.70 13.29 -1.11
N TRP A 76 7.60 13.53 -1.81
CA TRP A 76 7.65 14.02 -3.20
C TRP A 76 8.44 15.32 -3.35
N ALA A 77 8.19 16.35 -2.53
CA ALA A 77 8.90 17.62 -2.56
C ALA A 77 10.42 17.49 -2.29
N GLN A 78 10.88 16.35 -1.77
CA GLN A 78 12.31 16.14 -1.52
C GLN A 78 13.06 15.79 -2.81
N ILE A 79 12.38 15.12 -3.74
CA ILE A 79 12.95 14.69 -5.02
C ILE A 79 12.56 15.62 -6.19
N GLU A 80 11.61 16.53 -6.02
CA GLU A 80 11.21 17.48 -7.07
C GLU A 80 11.17 18.89 -6.48
N LYS A 81 12.29 19.59 -6.57
CA LYS A 81 12.44 20.97 -6.15
C LYS A 81 12.03 21.94 -7.26
N GLU A 82 12.43 21.62 -8.49
CA GLU A 82 12.08 22.35 -9.70
C GLU A 82 10.92 21.68 -10.43
N PRO A 83 9.97 22.43 -10.99
CA PRO A 83 8.79 21.90 -11.66
C PRO A 83 9.14 20.90 -12.77
N GLY A 84 8.61 19.69 -12.70
CA GLY A 84 8.80 18.67 -13.74
C GLY A 84 10.20 18.04 -13.82
N GLN A 85 11.13 18.44 -12.94
CA GLN A 85 12.52 17.98 -12.95
C GLN A 85 12.87 17.25 -11.65
N PRO A 86 12.45 16.00 -11.47
CA PRO A 86 12.79 15.25 -10.27
C PRO A 86 14.27 14.83 -10.26
N ASP A 87 14.90 15.01 -9.11
CA ASP A 87 16.21 14.47 -8.80
C ASP A 87 16.09 13.12 -8.10
N PHE A 88 16.36 12.04 -8.81
CA PHE A 88 16.33 10.68 -8.29
C PHE A 88 17.65 10.24 -7.64
N SER A 89 18.68 11.07 -7.60
CA SER A 89 20.03 10.68 -7.16
C SER A 89 20.06 10.04 -5.78
N SER A 90 19.26 10.57 -4.83
CA SER A 90 19.17 10.00 -3.47
C SER A 90 18.46 8.64 -3.45
N ILE A 91 17.46 8.43 -4.30
CA ILE A 91 16.78 7.13 -4.46
C ILE A 91 17.75 6.15 -5.09
N ASP A 92 18.47 6.55 -6.16
CA ASP A 92 19.42 5.69 -6.85
C ASP A 92 20.51 5.17 -5.93
N LYS A 93 21.10 6.06 -5.12
CA LYS A 93 22.10 5.68 -4.11
C LYS A 93 21.53 4.70 -3.10
N THR A 94 20.31 4.92 -2.61
CA THR A 94 19.63 4.04 -1.66
C THR A 94 19.33 2.67 -2.31
N VAL A 95 18.85 2.66 -3.55
CA VAL A 95 18.55 1.42 -4.29
C VAL A 95 19.85 0.66 -4.62
N ALA A 96 20.97 1.34 -4.87
CA ALA A 96 22.27 0.71 -5.04
C ALA A 96 22.69 -0.07 -3.77
N VAL A 97 22.45 0.49 -2.59
CA VAL A 97 22.65 -0.21 -1.31
C VAL A 97 21.76 -1.45 -1.21
N PHE A 98 20.46 -1.35 -1.57
CA PHE A 98 19.57 -2.52 -1.56
C PHE A 98 20.07 -3.62 -2.50
N ARG A 99 20.48 -3.27 -3.72
CA ARG A 99 21.04 -4.23 -4.69
C ARG A 99 22.31 -4.89 -4.16
N SER A 100 23.22 -4.10 -3.60
CA SER A 100 24.47 -4.60 -3.01
C SER A 100 24.23 -5.55 -1.84
N ALA A 101 23.20 -5.28 -1.02
CA ALA A 101 22.80 -6.15 0.08
C ALA A 101 21.87 -7.31 -0.33
N GLY A 102 21.46 -7.42 -1.61
CA GLY A 102 20.47 -8.41 -2.07
C GLY A 102 19.09 -8.22 -1.45
N MET A 103 18.75 -6.99 -1.02
CA MET A 103 17.55 -6.67 -0.25
C MET A 103 16.39 -6.28 -1.17
N LYS A 104 15.24 -6.94 -1.02
CA LYS A 104 14.00 -6.52 -1.68
C LYS A 104 13.55 -5.15 -1.17
N TYR A 105 12.85 -4.38 -2.03
CA TYR A 105 12.34 -3.10 -1.59
C TYR A 105 10.94 -2.78 -2.16
N GLN A 106 10.23 -1.92 -1.42
CA GLN A 106 8.99 -1.27 -1.79
C GLN A 106 9.21 0.23 -1.90
N LEU A 107 8.67 0.87 -2.93
CA LEU A 107 8.68 2.33 -3.05
C LEU A 107 7.38 2.92 -2.50
N CYS A 108 7.50 3.90 -1.62
CA CYS A 108 6.40 4.65 -1.04
C CYS A 108 6.58 6.15 -1.32
N LEU A 109 6.14 6.61 -2.51
CA LEU A 109 6.12 8.04 -2.83
C LEU A 109 4.98 8.70 -2.05
N LYS A 110 5.29 9.70 -1.23
CA LYS A 110 4.31 10.39 -0.38
C LYS A 110 3.95 11.78 -0.95
N PRO A 111 2.71 11.97 -1.42
CA PRO A 111 2.16 13.29 -1.72
C PRO A 111 1.63 13.98 -0.43
N GLY A 112 0.47 14.57 -0.48
CA GLY A 112 -0.17 15.25 0.64
C GLY A 112 0.64 16.46 1.10
N ALA A 113 1.04 16.52 2.35
CA ALA A 113 1.88 17.58 2.90
C ALA A 113 3.28 17.66 2.27
N TYR A 114 3.67 16.67 1.50
CA TYR A 114 4.95 16.61 0.78
C TYR A 114 4.80 16.89 -0.72
N THR A 115 3.67 17.44 -1.14
CA THR A 115 3.48 17.89 -2.53
C THR A 115 4.36 19.12 -2.78
N PRO A 116 5.13 19.18 -3.89
CA PRO A 116 5.98 20.30 -4.23
C PRO A 116 5.19 21.62 -4.32
N LYS A 117 5.81 22.72 -3.90
CA LYS A 117 5.20 24.07 -3.98
C LYS A 117 4.88 24.47 -5.44
N SER A 118 5.66 24.00 -6.40
CA SER A 118 5.45 24.21 -7.82
C SER A 118 4.09 23.73 -8.31
N VAL A 119 3.57 22.63 -7.77
CA VAL A 119 2.23 22.11 -8.12
C VAL A 119 1.12 23.11 -7.76
N TYR A 120 1.27 23.78 -6.62
CA TYR A 120 0.33 24.85 -6.22
C TYR A 120 0.55 26.13 -7.03
N ALA A 121 1.80 26.45 -7.38
CA ALA A 121 2.12 27.59 -8.24
C ALA A 121 1.54 27.41 -9.66
N GLU A 122 1.37 26.17 -10.14
CA GLU A 122 0.65 25.86 -11.38
C GLU A 122 -0.88 26.01 -11.24
N GLY A 123 -1.39 26.30 -10.05
CA GLY A 123 -2.81 26.52 -9.78
C GLY A 123 -3.57 25.36 -9.17
N ALA A 124 -2.89 24.29 -8.71
CA ALA A 124 -3.55 23.20 -8.00
C ALA A 124 -4.24 23.71 -6.72
N LYS A 125 -5.48 23.27 -6.50
CA LYS A 125 -6.24 23.65 -5.29
C LYS A 125 -5.64 23.05 -4.06
N ALA A 126 -5.37 23.90 -3.06
CA ALA A 126 -4.87 23.50 -1.75
C ALA A 126 -6.01 23.33 -0.75
N PHE A 127 -5.89 22.34 0.14
CA PHE A 127 -6.67 22.21 1.35
C PHE A 127 -5.75 22.49 2.55
N GLU A 128 -5.98 23.61 3.22
CA GLU A 128 -5.18 24.02 4.38
C GLU A 128 -5.69 23.35 5.65
N THR A 129 -4.77 22.91 6.49
CA THR A 129 -5.07 22.29 7.78
C THR A 129 -3.91 22.50 8.76
N ARG A 130 -3.95 21.80 9.90
CA ARG A 130 -2.87 21.80 10.88
C ARG A 130 -2.46 20.39 11.23
N VAL A 131 -1.18 20.20 11.56
CA VAL A 131 -0.67 18.95 12.12
C VAL A 131 -1.30 18.72 13.50
N ARG A 132 -1.99 17.60 13.67
CA ARG A 132 -2.73 17.28 14.92
C ARG A 132 -2.13 16.12 15.71
N ASN A 133 -1.16 15.41 15.15
CA ASN A 133 -0.54 14.29 15.86
C ASN A 133 0.34 14.79 17.00
N PRO A 134 -0.01 14.53 18.28
CA PRO A 134 0.73 15.05 19.44
C PRO A 134 2.14 14.46 19.57
N HIS A 135 2.43 13.37 18.86
CA HIS A 135 3.75 12.73 18.87
C HIS A 135 4.73 13.32 17.84
N ARG A 136 4.33 14.36 17.12
CA ARG A 136 5.16 15.03 16.13
C ARG A 136 5.70 16.36 16.68
N ALA A 137 6.96 16.66 16.31
CA ALA A 137 7.59 17.91 16.69
C ALA A 137 6.94 19.15 16.06
N ASP A 138 6.25 18.98 14.91
CA ASP A 138 5.57 20.03 14.16
C ASP A 138 4.06 20.12 14.47
N VAL A 139 3.61 19.58 15.61
CA VAL A 139 2.20 19.67 16.04
C VAL A 139 1.75 21.13 16.11
N GLY A 140 0.55 21.39 15.60
CA GLY A 140 -0.03 22.75 15.52
C GLY A 140 0.38 23.57 14.29
N GLN A 141 1.46 23.21 13.60
CA GLN A 141 1.89 23.95 12.40
C GLN A 141 0.85 23.85 11.28
N ALA A 142 0.67 24.97 10.57
CA ALA A 142 -0.17 25.01 9.37
C ALA A 142 0.51 24.21 8.25
N VAL A 143 -0.29 23.47 7.51
CA VAL A 143 0.14 22.64 6.38
C VAL A 143 -0.94 22.64 5.33
N GLN A 144 -0.55 22.60 4.06
CA GLN A 144 -1.46 22.44 2.94
C GLN A 144 -1.23 21.08 2.28
N ILE A 145 -2.32 20.50 1.80
CA ILE A 145 -2.33 19.31 0.95
C ILE A 145 -3.11 19.60 -0.32
N PRO A 146 -2.83 18.94 -1.43
CA PRO A 146 -3.66 19.12 -2.62
C PRO A 146 -5.07 18.57 -2.41
N VAL A 147 -6.05 19.19 -3.02
CA VAL A 147 -7.37 18.57 -3.17
C VAL A 147 -7.19 17.35 -4.08
N PRO A 148 -7.49 16.10 -3.62
CA PRO A 148 -7.07 14.89 -4.33
C PRO A 148 -7.60 14.74 -5.76
N TRP A 149 -8.75 15.34 -6.05
CA TRP A 149 -9.38 15.33 -7.38
C TRP A 149 -9.08 16.57 -8.22
N ASP A 150 -8.16 17.42 -7.79
CA ASP A 150 -7.72 18.55 -8.59
C ASP A 150 -6.98 18.08 -9.86
N PRO A 151 -7.33 18.56 -11.06
CA PRO A 151 -6.76 18.06 -12.32
C PRO A 151 -5.27 18.38 -12.46
N ILE A 152 -4.80 19.49 -11.90
CA ILE A 152 -3.37 19.88 -11.93
C ILE A 152 -2.58 18.95 -11.02
N TYR A 153 -3.07 18.69 -9.81
CA TYR A 153 -2.46 17.71 -8.91
C TYR A 153 -2.41 16.32 -9.55
N ILE A 154 -3.53 15.82 -10.09
CA ILE A 154 -3.61 14.51 -10.74
C ILE A 154 -2.59 14.39 -11.88
N ARG A 155 -2.49 15.42 -12.74
CA ARG A 155 -1.53 15.45 -13.84
C ARG A 155 -0.08 15.34 -13.33
N ASN A 156 0.30 16.19 -12.39
CA ASN A 156 1.66 16.23 -11.87
C ASN A 156 2.03 14.96 -11.09
N PHE A 157 1.11 14.46 -10.26
CA PHE A 157 1.37 13.24 -9.50
C PHE A 157 1.39 11.99 -10.40
N SER A 158 0.60 11.96 -11.47
CA SER A 158 0.69 10.89 -12.48
C SER A 158 2.03 10.89 -13.21
N ARG A 159 2.55 12.08 -13.56
CA ARG A 159 3.85 12.23 -14.22
C ARG A 159 4.99 11.67 -13.38
N ILE A 160 5.08 12.03 -12.10
CA ILE A 160 6.17 11.53 -11.23
C ILE A 160 6.07 10.01 -11.00
N ILE A 161 4.86 9.44 -10.96
CA ILE A 161 4.67 7.98 -10.91
C ILE A 161 5.21 7.31 -12.17
N ASP A 162 4.96 7.88 -13.37
CA ASP A 162 5.51 7.34 -14.63
C ASP A 162 7.03 7.34 -14.61
N GLN A 163 7.64 8.46 -14.23
CA GLN A 163 9.09 8.61 -14.15
C GLN A 163 9.74 7.63 -13.15
N LEU A 164 9.08 7.36 -12.02
CA LEU A 164 9.51 6.31 -11.09
C LEU A 164 9.39 4.92 -11.73
N GLY A 165 8.29 4.65 -12.44
CA GLY A 165 8.08 3.39 -13.15
C GLY A 165 9.13 3.14 -14.24
N GLU A 166 9.40 4.13 -15.09
CA GLU A 166 10.45 4.07 -16.11
C GLU A 166 11.82 3.70 -15.53
N ARG A 167 12.11 4.20 -14.31
CA ARG A 167 13.41 4.02 -13.67
C ARG A 167 13.54 2.73 -12.87
N TYR A 168 12.51 2.33 -12.13
CA TYR A 168 12.62 1.26 -11.13
C TYR A 168 11.76 0.01 -11.41
N ALA A 169 10.76 0.06 -12.32
CA ALA A 169 9.87 -1.09 -12.52
C ALA A 169 10.57 -2.32 -13.13
N ARG A 170 11.75 -2.15 -13.73
CA ARG A 170 12.55 -3.26 -14.28
C ARG A 170 13.49 -3.90 -13.26
N ASP A 171 13.68 -3.27 -12.09
CA ASP A 171 14.51 -3.82 -11.03
C ASP A 171 13.81 -5.01 -10.37
N ALA A 172 14.42 -6.18 -10.41
CA ALA A 172 13.86 -7.41 -9.84
C ALA A 172 13.72 -7.35 -8.30
N LEU A 173 14.49 -6.49 -7.63
CA LEU A 173 14.40 -6.29 -6.18
C LEU A 173 13.29 -5.29 -5.80
N CYS A 174 12.79 -4.48 -6.74
CA CYS A 174 11.58 -3.67 -6.56
C CYS A 174 10.37 -4.58 -6.66
N VAL A 175 9.85 -5.05 -5.54
CA VAL A 175 8.76 -6.04 -5.54
C VAL A 175 7.39 -5.43 -5.29
N SER A 176 7.32 -4.19 -4.79
CA SER A 176 6.06 -3.55 -4.44
C SER A 176 6.13 -2.03 -4.52
N VAL A 177 4.99 -1.40 -4.74
CA VAL A 177 4.78 0.05 -4.61
C VAL A 177 3.58 0.33 -3.73
N VAL A 178 3.61 1.44 -2.98
CA VAL A 178 2.46 1.85 -2.17
C VAL A 178 1.50 2.69 -3.01
N LEU A 179 0.25 2.29 -3.04
CA LEU A 179 -0.84 3.09 -3.62
C LEU A 179 -1.08 4.34 -2.77
N THR A 180 -0.42 5.42 -3.14
CA THR A 180 -0.63 6.75 -2.56
C THR A 180 -1.32 7.65 -3.57
N CYS A 181 -2.21 8.52 -3.11
CA CYS A 181 -2.86 9.55 -3.93
C CYS A 181 -3.57 10.61 -3.07
N ALA A 182 -4.35 10.20 -2.07
CA ALA A 182 -5.12 11.05 -1.17
C ALA A 182 -4.66 10.82 0.28
N ASN A 183 -3.45 11.27 0.57
CA ASN A 183 -2.77 11.06 1.84
C ASN A 183 -2.50 12.40 2.52
N PHE A 184 -2.42 12.42 3.85
CA PHE A 184 -2.02 13.60 4.60
C PHE A 184 -0.48 13.67 4.75
N MET A 185 0.08 12.92 5.70
CA MET A 185 1.52 12.95 6.02
C MET A 185 2.15 11.55 6.08
N SER A 186 1.35 10.51 5.96
CA SER A 186 1.77 9.10 5.97
C SER A 186 1.50 8.42 4.65
N ALA A 187 1.84 7.15 4.56
CA ALA A 187 1.50 6.29 3.43
C ALA A 187 0.02 5.87 3.42
N GLU A 188 -0.64 5.96 4.58
CA GLU A 188 -2.01 5.54 4.78
C GLU A 188 -3.02 6.48 4.11
N MET A 189 -4.16 5.96 3.74
CA MET A 189 -5.24 6.67 3.08
C MET A 189 -6.05 7.58 4.02
N HIS A 190 -5.41 8.29 4.94
CA HIS A 190 -6.12 9.22 5.81
C HIS A 190 -5.92 10.68 5.41
N LEU A 191 -6.97 11.46 5.58
CA LEU A 191 -7.00 12.90 5.34
C LEU A 191 -7.36 13.65 6.63
N PRO A 192 -7.10 14.96 6.73
CA PRO A 192 -7.55 15.78 7.86
C PRO A 192 -9.05 15.68 8.05
N LYS A 193 -9.51 15.41 9.29
CA LYS A 193 -10.91 15.08 9.59
C LYS A 193 -11.43 15.62 10.91
N THR A 194 -10.93 16.78 11.34
CA THR A 194 -11.62 17.50 12.42
C THR A 194 -13.02 17.94 11.95
N PRO A 195 -13.96 18.25 12.85
CA PRO A 195 -15.28 18.73 12.42
C PRO A 195 -15.21 19.89 11.41
N SER A 196 -14.29 20.85 11.63
CA SER A 196 -14.07 21.97 10.70
C SER A 196 -13.44 21.52 9.36
N ASP A 197 -12.57 20.50 9.38
CA ASP A 197 -12.03 19.95 8.14
C ASP A 197 -13.14 19.24 7.35
N LEU A 198 -14.01 18.45 7.99
CA LEU A 198 -15.12 17.77 7.34
C LEU A 198 -16.09 18.77 6.68
N THR A 199 -16.45 19.85 7.38
CA THR A 199 -17.28 20.92 6.80
C THR A 199 -16.65 21.51 5.54
N ARG A 200 -15.33 21.74 5.54
CA ARG A 200 -14.62 22.26 4.37
C ARG A 200 -14.51 21.23 3.23
N TRP A 201 -14.36 19.94 3.54
CA TRP A 201 -14.42 18.88 2.53
C TRP A 201 -15.79 18.81 1.88
N GLN A 202 -16.88 18.90 2.68
CA GLN A 202 -18.27 18.94 2.20
C GLN A 202 -18.51 20.12 1.25
N ALA A 203 -17.94 21.29 1.57
CA ALA A 203 -18.05 22.48 0.72
C ALA A 203 -17.38 22.31 -0.66
N LEU A 204 -16.47 21.35 -0.83
CA LEU A 204 -15.86 21.00 -2.11
C LEU A 204 -16.71 20.05 -2.97
N GLY A 205 -17.90 19.64 -2.49
CA GLY A 205 -18.84 18.78 -3.16
C GLY A 205 -18.81 17.32 -2.66
N ASP A 206 -19.33 16.40 -3.46
CA ASP A 206 -19.36 14.97 -3.13
C ASP A 206 -17.95 14.38 -3.07
N TYR A 207 -17.33 14.48 -1.89
CA TYR A 207 -15.96 13.99 -1.70
C TYR A 207 -15.89 12.45 -1.67
N GLU A 208 -16.94 11.73 -1.30
CA GLU A 208 -16.94 10.27 -1.34
C GLU A 208 -16.79 9.74 -2.76
N ALA A 209 -17.68 10.18 -3.65
CA ALA A 209 -17.62 9.77 -5.06
C ALA A 209 -16.31 10.20 -5.72
N ARG A 210 -15.86 11.45 -5.47
CA ARG A 210 -14.62 11.99 -6.02
C ARG A 210 -13.38 11.22 -5.53
N LEU A 211 -13.30 10.93 -4.23
CA LEU A 211 -12.20 10.14 -3.67
C LEU A 211 -12.16 8.72 -4.23
N LEU A 212 -13.33 8.08 -4.37
CA LEU A 212 -13.39 6.74 -4.97
C LEU A 212 -12.81 6.73 -6.39
N GLU A 213 -13.20 7.71 -7.23
CA GLU A 213 -12.66 7.80 -8.59
C GLU A 213 -11.14 8.12 -8.61
N VAL A 214 -10.66 8.93 -7.65
CA VAL A 214 -9.22 9.18 -7.48
C VAL A 214 -8.47 7.89 -7.12
N TYR A 215 -8.98 7.11 -6.16
CA TYR A 215 -8.34 5.84 -5.79
C TYR A 215 -8.33 4.83 -6.95
N LYS A 216 -9.44 4.69 -7.69
CA LYS A 216 -9.49 3.84 -8.88
C LYS A 216 -8.46 4.27 -9.93
N LYS A 217 -8.43 5.57 -10.24
CA LYS A 217 -7.50 6.16 -11.21
C LYS A 217 -6.04 5.91 -10.84
N PHE A 218 -5.69 6.11 -9.57
CA PHE A 218 -4.32 5.89 -9.13
C PHE A 218 -3.97 4.42 -8.90
N THR A 219 -4.95 3.55 -8.62
CA THR A 219 -4.76 2.10 -8.69
C THR A 219 -4.29 1.69 -10.09
N ASP A 220 -5.01 2.13 -11.13
CA ASP A 220 -4.64 1.85 -12.52
C ASP A 220 -3.29 2.50 -12.88
N LYS A 221 -3.03 3.72 -12.40
CA LYS A 221 -1.79 4.46 -12.67
C LYS A 221 -0.56 3.75 -12.12
N TRP A 222 -0.60 3.38 -10.83
CA TRP A 222 0.49 2.64 -10.20
C TRP A 222 0.69 1.25 -10.83
N ALA A 223 -0.39 0.51 -11.10
CA ALA A 223 -0.33 -0.80 -11.71
C ALA A 223 0.23 -0.77 -13.14
N THR A 224 -0.03 0.31 -13.89
CA THR A 224 0.50 0.50 -15.26
C THR A 224 1.98 0.89 -15.22
N ALA A 225 2.37 1.82 -14.35
CA ALA A 225 3.76 2.25 -14.22
C ALA A 225 4.67 1.14 -13.68
N PHE A 226 4.12 0.24 -12.85
CA PHE A 226 4.83 -0.87 -12.23
C PHE A 226 4.14 -2.22 -12.55
N PRO A 227 4.30 -2.74 -13.78
CA PRO A 227 3.49 -3.85 -14.30
C PRO A 227 3.78 -5.21 -13.66
N ARG A 228 4.87 -5.35 -12.90
CA ARG A 228 5.27 -6.62 -12.24
C ARG A 228 5.25 -6.55 -10.72
N GLN A 229 5.11 -5.35 -10.16
CA GLN A 229 5.14 -5.09 -8.74
C GLN A 229 3.74 -5.24 -8.13
N ASP A 230 3.72 -5.59 -6.86
CA ASP A 230 2.52 -5.51 -6.03
C ASP A 230 2.15 -4.04 -5.76
N VAL A 231 0.87 -3.70 -5.91
CA VAL A 231 0.31 -2.38 -5.61
C VAL A 231 -0.40 -2.45 -4.27
N SER A 232 0.22 -1.93 -3.23
CA SER A 232 -0.21 -2.08 -1.84
C SER A 232 -1.00 -0.88 -1.33
N LEU A 233 -2.26 -1.08 -0.98
CA LEU A 233 -3.08 -0.06 -0.32
C LEU A 233 -2.87 -0.11 1.20
N HIS A 234 -2.33 0.95 1.77
CA HIS A 234 -2.19 1.10 3.22
C HIS A 234 -3.49 1.64 3.79
N ILE A 235 -4.29 0.75 4.39
CA ILE A 235 -5.66 1.06 4.81
C ILE A 235 -5.70 1.83 6.13
N SER A 236 -6.53 2.87 6.15
CA SER A 236 -6.87 3.67 7.33
C SER A 236 -8.23 4.32 7.15
N LYS A 237 -8.88 4.70 8.24
CA LYS A 237 -10.15 5.44 8.17
C LYS A 237 -9.95 6.79 7.47
N THR A 238 -10.57 6.93 6.31
CA THR A 238 -10.53 8.15 5.48
C THR A 238 -11.72 9.03 5.81
N LEU A 239 -11.48 10.24 6.29
CA LEU A 239 -12.51 11.19 6.72
C LEU A 239 -13.50 10.52 7.71
N ASP A 240 -14.79 10.74 7.50
CA ASP A 240 -15.90 10.09 8.22
C ASP A 240 -16.54 8.93 7.44
N LEU A 241 -15.91 8.54 6.32
CA LEU A 241 -16.44 7.52 5.42
C LEU A 241 -16.51 6.13 6.08
N PRO A 242 -17.55 5.34 5.74
CA PRO A 242 -17.73 4.01 6.30
C PRO A 242 -16.70 3.00 5.76
N PRO A 243 -16.51 1.84 6.42
CA PRO A 243 -15.62 0.79 5.94
C PRO A 243 -15.92 0.33 4.50
N SER A 244 -17.19 0.35 4.08
CA SER A 244 -17.62 0.01 2.73
C SER A 244 -16.99 0.89 1.64
N PHE A 245 -16.58 2.11 1.97
CA PHE A 245 -15.81 2.96 1.06
C PHE A 245 -14.46 2.31 0.71
N ILE A 246 -13.75 1.82 1.71
CA ILE A 246 -12.45 1.14 1.51
C ILE A 246 -12.67 -0.19 0.77
N GLU A 247 -13.73 -0.93 1.12
CA GLU A 247 -14.09 -2.18 0.44
C GLU A 247 -14.27 -1.98 -1.06
N ARG A 248 -14.95 -0.90 -1.49
CA ARG A 248 -15.12 -0.56 -2.91
C ARG A 248 -13.80 -0.34 -3.63
N ILE A 249 -12.80 0.23 -2.95
CA ILE A 249 -11.45 0.42 -3.51
C ILE A 249 -10.72 -0.93 -3.61
N VAL A 250 -10.78 -1.73 -2.55
CA VAL A 250 -10.15 -3.06 -2.51
C VAL A 250 -10.77 -3.99 -3.56
N ASP A 251 -12.09 -4.05 -3.65
CA ASP A 251 -12.78 -4.86 -4.65
C ASP A 251 -12.46 -4.40 -6.08
N TYR A 252 -12.32 -3.09 -6.33
CA TYR A 252 -11.85 -2.58 -7.62
C TYR A 252 -10.42 -3.07 -7.92
N GLY A 253 -9.49 -2.90 -6.99
CA GLY A 253 -8.10 -3.33 -7.15
C GLY A 253 -7.99 -4.83 -7.42
N LEU A 254 -8.68 -5.67 -6.64
CA LEU A 254 -8.68 -7.12 -6.81
C LEU A 254 -9.37 -7.56 -8.10
N SER A 255 -10.40 -6.85 -8.57
CA SER A 255 -11.06 -7.18 -9.83
C SER A 255 -10.17 -6.94 -11.05
N LYS A 256 -9.32 -5.93 -10.99
CA LYS A 256 -8.43 -5.50 -12.08
C LYS A 256 -7.04 -6.17 -12.03
N TYR A 257 -6.52 -6.36 -10.81
CA TYR A 257 -5.15 -6.80 -10.55
C TYR A 257 -5.12 -7.89 -9.45
N PRO A 258 -5.82 -9.04 -9.64
CA PRO A 258 -6.06 -10.01 -8.57
C PRO A 258 -4.78 -10.55 -7.92
N GLU A 259 -3.69 -10.70 -8.70
CA GLU A 259 -2.42 -11.24 -8.20
C GLU A 259 -1.43 -10.17 -7.74
N ARG A 260 -1.77 -8.90 -7.89
CA ARG A 260 -0.85 -7.78 -7.67
C ARG A 260 -1.44 -6.64 -6.87
N PHE A 261 -2.65 -6.77 -6.36
CA PHE A 261 -3.23 -5.79 -5.45
C PHE A 261 -3.24 -6.35 -4.04
N SER A 262 -2.61 -5.62 -3.13
CA SER A 262 -2.49 -6.02 -1.73
C SER A 262 -2.99 -4.94 -0.78
N ILE A 263 -3.19 -5.31 0.47
CA ILE A 263 -3.60 -4.39 1.54
C ILE A 263 -2.64 -4.48 2.72
N GLN A 264 -2.42 -3.35 3.40
CA GLN A 264 -1.62 -3.30 4.61
C GLN A 264 -2.36 -2.61 5.73
N ASN A 265 -2.42 -3.25 6.90
CA ASN A 265 -2.83 -2.61 8.14
C ASN A 265 -1.61 -1.95 8.80
N CYS A 266 -1.63 -0.62 8.96
CA CYS A 266 -0.56 0.15 9.60
C CYS A 266 -0.82 0.41 11.10
N GLN A 267 -1.71 -0.34 11.74
CA GLN A 267 -2.14 -0.12 13.12
C GLN A 267 -1.98 -1.37 13.98
N LEU A 268 -1.08 -2.29 13.60
CA LEU A 268 -0.81 -3.49 14.38
C LEU A 268 -0.31 -3.13 15.77
N SER A 269 -0.98 -3.65 16.79
CA SER A 269 -0.54 -3.51 18.17
C SER A 269 -0.66 -4.84 18.93
N GLY A 270 0.11 -4.95 20.00
CA GLY A 270 0.06 -6.06 20.95
C GLY A 270 -0.53 -5.68 22.30
N ARG A 271 -1.36 -4.63 22.36
CA ARG A 271 -2.05 -4.22 23.58
C ARG A 271 -3.20 -5.16 23.93
N ARG A 272 -3.83 -5.73 22.94
CA ARG A 272 -4.95 -6.69 22.99
C ARG A 272 -5.12 -7.34 21.63
N GLU A 273 -6.07 -8.23 21.49
CA GLU A 273 -6.51 -8.64 20.15
C GLU A 273 -7.04 -7.44 19.35
N ASP A 274 -6.66 -7.38 18.08
CA ASP A 274 -7.01 -6.26 17.20
C ASP A 274 -8.40 -6.40 16.54
N THR A 275 -9.08 -7.53 16.77
CA THR A 275 -10.47 -7.78 16.34
C THR A 275 -11.40 -6.63 16.80
N GLY A 276 -12.27 -6.18 15.93
CA GLY A 276 -13.14 -5.01 16.14
C GLY A 276 -12.50 -3.67 15.77
N LYS A 277 -11.24 -3.66 15.32
CA LYS A 277 -10.63 -2.47 14.70
C LYS A 277 -10.85 -2.53 13.20
N MET A 278 -11.43 -1.49 12.62
CA MET A 278 -11.85 -1.42 11.21
C MET A 278 -10.78 -1.90 10.23
N SER A 279 -9.53 -1.43 10.36
CA SER A 279 -8.44 -1.80 9.44
C SER A 279 -8.01 -3.26 9.59
N TYR A 280 -8.10 -3.82 10.81
CA TYR A 280 -7.83 -5.22 11.08
C TYR A 280 -8.94 -6.11 10.53
N ASP A 281 -10.19 -5.76 10.78
CA ASP A 281 -11.35 -6.52 10.31
C ASP A 281 -11.45 -6.53 8.79
N LEU A 282 -11.03 -5.44 8.12
CA LEU A 282 -10.91 -5.42 6.66
C LEU A 282 -9.83 -6.41 6.17
N VAL A 283 -8.66 -6.47 6.81
CA VAL A 283 -7.66 -7.49 6.46
C VAL A 283 -8.22 -8.88 6.65
N GLN A 284 -8.91 -9.15 7.76
CA GLN A 284 -9.55 -10.44 8.02
C GLN A 284 -10.59 -10.81 6.93
N LYS A 285 -11.39 -9.83 6.51
CA LYS A 285 -12.40 -10.00 5.44
C LYS A 285 -11.79 -10.43 4.11
N TYR A 286 -10.62 -9.89 3.78
CA TYR A 286 -9.96 -10.10 2.49
C TYR A 286 -8.80 -11.12 2.52
N ARG A 287 -8.47 -11.70 3.68
CA ARG A 287 -7.26 -12.50 3.90
C ARG A 287 -7.07 -13.71 2.96
N ASP A 288 -8.16 -14.27 2.43
CA ASP A 288 -8.10 -15.39 1.51
C ASP A 288 -8.21 -14.97 0.03
N ARG A 289 -8.28 -13.66 -0.25
CA ARG A 289 -8.46 -13.05 -1.59
C ARG A 289 -7.39 -12.04 -1.97
N ALA A 290 -6.70 -11.47 -1.00
CA ALA A 290 -5.70 -10.42 -1.19
C ALA A 290 -4.44 -10.74 -0.41
N HIS A 291 -3.27 -10.52 -1.02
CA HIS A 291 -2.03 -10.45 -0.27
C HIS A 291 -2.10 -9.34 0.77
N HIS A 292 -1.56 -9.58 1.94
CA HIS A 292 -1.68 -8.61 3.01
C HIS A 292 -0.59 -8.74 4.07
N GLY A 293 -0.38 -7.65 4.78
CA GLY A 293 0.55 -7.61 5.90
C GLY A 293 0.26 -6.49 6.87
N PHE A 294 1.18 -6.30 7.77
CA PHE A 294 1.01 -5.42 8.92
C PHE A 294 2.22 -4.51 9.10
N GLN A 295 1.96 -3.28 9.54
CA GLN A 295 2.99 -2.39 10.07
C GLN A 295 2.72 -2.16 11.55
N SER A 296 3.76 -2.22 12.37
CA SER A 296 3.70 -1.85 13.79
C SER A 296 3.16 -0.43 13.96
N LEU A 297 2.19 -0.25 14.86
CA LEU A 297 1.60 1.05 15.18
C LEU A 297 2.63 2.05 15.72
N ALA A 298 3.63 1.55 16.45
CA ALA A 298 4.69 2.33 17.08
C ALA A 298 5.95 1.50 17.21
N GLY A 299 7.07 2.15 17.59
CA GLY A 299 8.31 1.43 17.89
C GLY A 299 8.18 0.55 19.12
N LEU A 300 8.74 -0.66 19.04
CA LEU A 300 8.79 -1.64 20.12
C LEU A 300 9.81 -1.26 21.19
N SER A 301 10.92 -0.67 20.76
CA SER A 301 12.03 -0.24 21.63
C SER A 301 11.73 1.02 22.45
N ARG A 302 10.62 1.70 22.16
CA ARG A 302 10.23 2.89 22.91
C ARG A 302 9.30 2.52 24.05
N PRO A 303 9.56 3.00 25.28
CA PRO A 303 8.66 2.79 26.42
C PRO A 303 7.37 3.60 26.20
N ASN A 304 6.52 3.15 25.33
CA ASN A 304 5.19 3.73 25.15
C ASN A 304 4.17 2.59 25.08
N ASP A 305 3.04 2.77 25.73
CA ASP A 305 1.95 1.80 25.78
C ASP A 305 1.29 1.55 24.42
N ARG A 306 1.72 2.23 23.36
CA ARG A 306 1.01 2.20 22.07
C ARG A 306 1.19 0.87 21.36
N MET A 307 2.38 0.26 21.43
CA MET A 307 2.64 -0.99 20.74
C MET A 307 2.19 -2.22 21.55
N GLY A 308 2.36 -2.22 22.86
CA GLY A 308 2.13 -3.40 23.69
C GLY A 308 3.19 -4.48 23.51
N SER A 309 2.85 -5.76 23.73
CA SER A 309 3.80 -6.86 23.64
C SER A 309 4.01 -7.38 22.21
N MET A 310 5.19 -7.90 21.93
CA MET A 310 5.50 -8.55 20.63
C MET A 310 4.68 -9.83 20.44
N GLU A 311 4.46 -10.56 21.53
CA GLU A 311 3.73 -11.82 21.53
C GLU A 311 2.27 -11.63 21.12
N MET A 312 1.59 -10.63 21.67
CA MET A 312 0.21 -10.31 21.29
C MET A 312 0.14 -9.75 19.87
N ALA A 313 1.14 -8.95 19.45
CA ALA A 313 1.22 -8.49 18.06
C ALA A 313 1.41 -9.67 17.09
N ALA A 314 2.28 -10.63 17.41
CA ALA A 314 2.47 -11.85 16.64
C ALA A 314 1.19 -12.69 16.57
N LEU A 315 0.45 -12.80 17.69
CA LEU A 315 -0.86 -13.47 17.70
C LEU A 315 -1.83 -12.82 16.71
N ASN A 316 -1.91 -11.49 16.69
CA ASN A 316 -2.76 -10.75 15.76
C ASN A 316 -2.36 -10.99 14.29
N VAL A 317 -1.05 -11.00 13.99
CA VAL A 317 -0.55 -11.28 12.63
C VAL A 317 -0.92 -12.69 12.20
N VAL A 318 -0.75 -13.69 13.07
CA VAL A 318 -1.06 -15.10 12.75
C VAL A 318 -2.55 -15.33 12.61
N HIS A 319 -3.37 -14.71 13.46
CA HIS A 319 -4.83 -14.77 13.35
C HIS A 319 -5.33 -14.29 11.99
N ALA A 320 -4.72 -13.22 11.48
CA ALA A 320 -5.06 -12.67 10.18
C ALA A 320 -4.32 -13.37 9.02
N LYS A 321 -3.49 -14.37 9.25
CA LYS A 321 -2.62 -15.01 8.23
C LYS A 321 -1.68 -14.02 7.55
N GLY A 322 -1.18 -13.01 8.28
CA GLY A 322 -0.30 -11.97 7.72
C GLY A 322 0.97 -12.54 7.10
N GLU A 323 1.29 -12.12 5.88
CA GLU A 323 2.40 -12.61 5.08
C GLU A 323 3.72 -11.93 5.45
N TYR A 324 3.65 -10.65 5.84
CA TYR A 324 4.78 -9.85 6.26
C TYR A 324 4.43 -8.94 7.43
N TRP A 325 5.48 -8.53 8.16
CA TRP A 325 5.38 -7.57 9.25
C TRP A 325 6.43 -6.47 9.08
N GLU A 326 5.98 -5.23 8.89
CA GLU A 326 6.84 -4.06 8.73
C GLU A 326 7.09 -3.39 10.08
N LEU A 327 8.35 -3.25 10.43
CA LEU A 327 8.84 -2.61 11.64
C LEU A 327 9.22 -1.16 11.39
N TRP A 328 9.20 -0.37 12.45
CA TRP A 328 9.77 0.97 12.42
C TRP A 328 11.29 0.90 12.29
N HIS A 329 11.90 1.96 11.71
CA HIS A 329 13.33 2.06 11.46
C HIS A 329 14.19 1.61 12.66
N GLY A 330 13.94 2.18 13.86
CA GLY A 330 14.74 1.87 15.06
C GLY A 330 14.66 0.41 15.51
N ASP A 331 13.53 -0.26 15.29
CA ASP A 331 13.33 -1.67 15.66
C ASP A 331 13.86 -2.61 14.58
N GLY A 332 13.57 -2.30 13.32
CA GLY A 332 13.91 -3.15 12.20
C GLY A 332 15.42 -3.25 11.98
N PHE A 333 16.16 -2.13 12.08
CA PHE A 333 17.63 -2.13 11.94
C PHE A 333 18.38 -2.57 13.20
N ASN A 334 17.72 -2.64 14.35
CA ASN A 334 18.30 -3.26 15.54
C ASN A 334 18.19 -4.78 15.41
N VAL A 335 19.35 -5.46 15.28
CA VAL A 335 19.43 -6.91 15.05
C VAL A 335 18.80 -7.71 16.18
N GLU A 336 18.99 -7.27 17.43
CA GLU A 336 18.42 -7.91 18.62
C GLU A 336 16.87 -7.80 18.62
N THR A 337 16.34 -6.58 18.41
CA THR A 337 14.89 -6.34 18.39
C THR A 337 14.22 -7.08 17.22
N SER A 338 14.77 -6.96 16.01
CA SER A 338 14.23 -7.65 14.83
C SER A 338 14.33 -9.18 14.98
N GLY A 339 15.41 -9.68 15.59
CA GLY A 339 15.59 -11.10 15.92
C GLY A 339 14.57 -11.59 16.95
N ALA A 340 14.28 -10.81 17.97
CA ALA A 340 13.23 -11.13 18.95
C ALA A 340 11.84 -11.20 18.29
N VAL A 341 11.50 -10.23 17.43
CA VAL A 341 10.23 -10.24 16.67
C VAL A 341 10.15 -11.45 15.75
N ALA A 342 11.23 -11.74 15.00
CA ALA A 342 11.28 -12.88 14.10
C ALA A 342 11.07 -14.20 14.85
N LYS A 343 11.68 -14.36 16.01
CA LYS A 343 11.55 -15.54 16.88
C LYS A 343 10.11 -15.71 17.34
N VAL A 344 9.53 -14.68 17.95
CA VAL A 344 8.18 -14.71 18.50
C VAL A 344 7.14 -14.97 17.39
N TRP A 345 7.29 -14.33 16.25
CA TRP A 345 6.38 -14.53 15.12
C TRP A 345 6.50 -15.91 14.49
N ARG A 346 7.72 -16.46 14.39
CA ARG A 346 7.96 -17.85 13.95
C ARG A 346 7.27 -18.83 14.87
N GLU A 347 7.47 -18.72 16.18
CA GLU A 347 6.81 -19.55 17.19
C GLU A 347 5.28 -19.50 17.06
N ALA A 348 4.72 -18.29 16.95
CA ALA A 348 3.28 -18.11 16.76
C ALA A 348 2.77 -18.77 15.49
N LYS A 349 3.52 -18.69 14.37
CA LYS A 349 3.19 -19.36 13.10
C LYS A 349 3.22 -20.88 13.21
N GLU A 350 4.25 -21.44 13.85
CA GLU A 350 4.42 -22.89 14.02
C GLU A 350 3.36 -23.49 14.90
N MET A 351 2.96 -22.80 15.96
CA MET A 351 1.90 -23.24 16.87
C MET A 351 0.50 -23.03 16.29
N GLY A 352 0.31 -22.04 15.42
CA GLY A 352 -0.98 -21.58 14.97
C GLY A 352 -1.72 -20.75 16.03
N TYR A 353 -2.76 -20.04 15.60
CA TYR A 353 -3.47 -19.05 16.44
C TYR A 353 -3.97 -19.62 17.77
N ASP A 354 -4.75 -20.73 17.73
CA ASP A 354 -5.43 -21.25 18.93
C ASP A 354 -4.44 -21.78 19.97
N ALA A 355 -3.42 -22.52 19.55
CA ALA A 355 -2.40 -23.06 20.45
C ALA A 355 -1.53 -21.94 21.03
N TYR A 356 -1.14 -20.96 20.22
CA TYR A 356 -0.35 -19.84 20.69
C TYR A 356 -1.14 -18.94 21.65
N LYS A 357 -2.43 -18.71 21.39
CA LYS A 357 -3.33 -18.01 22.32
C LYS A 357 -3.42 -18.71 23.67
N LYS A 358 -3.62 -20.04 23.68
CA LYS A 358 -3.64 -20.82 24.94
C LYS A 358 -2.32 -20.69 25.71
N LYS A 359 -1.19 -20.73 25.02
CA LYS A 359 0.13 -20.48 25.62
C LYS A 359 0.20 -19.11 26.29
N LEU A 360 -0.18 -18.04 25.58
CA LEU A 360 -0.16 -16.68 26.14
C LEU A 360 -1.06 -16.54 27.37
N ILE A 361 -2.22 -17.20 27.38
CA ILE A 361 -3.11 -17.22 28.53
C ILE A 361 -2.43 -17.92 29.72
N SER A 362 -1.82 -19.09 29.49
CA SER A 362 -1.14 -19.85 30.56
C SER A 362 0.08 -19.13 31.13
N GLU A 363 0.75 -18.29 30.34
CA GLU A 363 1.89 -17.48 30.74
C GLU A 363 1.49 -16.10 31.33
N GLY A 364 0.20 -15.79 31.40
CA GLY A 364 -0.27 -14.46 31.85
C GLY A 364 0.06 -13.31 30.92
N LYS A 365 0.38 -13.60 29.65
CA LYS A 365 0.75 -12.61 28.62
C LYS A 365 -0.40 -12.21 27.71
N TYR A 366 -1.51 -12.94 27.75
CA TYR A 366 -2.70 -12.61 26.96
C TYR A 366 -3.44 -11.42 27.56
N ARG A 367 -3.82 -10.43 26.75
CA ARG A 367 -4.49 -9.20 27.17
C ARG A 367 -5.68 -8.86 26.26
#